data_98034185f8fa7312d30bf74346890e46
#
_entry.id   98034185f8fa7312d30bf74346890e46
#
_cell.length_a   1.000
_cell.length_b   1.000
_cell.length_c   1.000
_cell.angle_alpha   90.00
_cell.angle_beta   90.00
_cell.angle_gamma   90.00
#
_symmetry.space_group_name_H-M   'P 1'
#
loop_
_entity.id
_entity.type
_entity.pdbx_description
1 polymer ?
#
loop_
_entity_poly.entity_id
_entity_poly.type
_entity_poly.pdbx_seq_one_letter_code
_entity_poly.pdbx_strand_id
1 'polypeptide(L)'
;TRIDDDLQTSLRLLVARATQLPLEKLQQVCATYRELHFSRGVITLALAAARASDAADIALAFRADGCPEEVSHSRTVYQQRRAMYALVLDTLGALDAQLDTASNALVGTKDAAAHTRAADAEKERRDAYALATQSDDPLFHEELYTWLLAHGRTGQLLELHTPFLEEFLQGVPVLLNGESYATYVRGLRDLLWQLHVRRGDFFAAAQTLDELAHADAFALKLSERIEYLALAVGNAKSVRPSAQVHAQEVIGFATQLDEDLEVAQVQAKILGALQPLDTLDWDEEEKA
;
A
#
# COMPACT_ATOMS: atom_id res chain seq x y z
N THR A 1 -33.14 0.11 -14.45
CA THR A 1 -34.49 0.51 -13.94
C THR A 1 -34.63 2.02 -13.95
N ARG A 2 -35.88 2.56 -13.84
CA ARG A 2 -36.14 4.02 -13.86
C ARG A 2 -35.36 4.73 -12.71
N ILE A 3 -35.24 4.08 -11.56
CA ILE A 3 -34.47 4.60 -10.42
C ILE A 3 -32.98 4.71 -10.77
N ASP A 4 -32.42 3.75 -11.45
CA ASP A 4 -30.97 3.77 -11.85
C ASP A 4 -30.75 4.92 -12.86
N ASP A 5 -31.67 5.16 -13.78
CA ASP A 5 -31.58 6.26 -14.75
C ASP A 5 -31.66 7.63 -14.06
N ASP A 6 -32.54 7.76 -13.06
CA ASP A 6 -32.71 8.97 -12.26
C ASP A 6 -31.42 9.22 -11.41
N LEU A 7 -30.83 8.19 -10.79
CA LEU A 7 -29.58 8.28 -10.04
C LEU A 7 -28.40 8.66 -10.95
N GLN A 8 -28.29 8.07 -12.13
CA GLN A 8 -27.25 8.42 -13.11
C GLN A 8 -27.40 9.87 -13.60
N THR A 9 -28.64 10.34 -13.81
CA THR A 9 -28.91 11.71 -14.21
C THR A 9 -28.57 12.69 -13.11
N SER A 10 -28.95 12.39 -11.85
CA SER A 10 -28.56 13.13 -10.65
C SER A 10 -27.04 13.27 -10.54
N LEU A 11 -26.32 12.13 -10.66
CA LEU A 11 -24.87 12.11 -10.60
C LEU A 11 -24.22 13.02 -11.65
N ARG A 12 -24.66 12.94 -12.91
CA ARG A 12 -24.15 13.78 -14.01
C ARG A 12 -24.31 15.27 -13.71
N LEU A 13 -25.48 15.67 -13.20
CA LEU A 13 -25.79 17.07 -12.87
C LEU A 13 -24.91 17.56 -11.70
N LEU A 14 -24.71 16.73 -10.68
CA LEU A 14 -23.89 17.07 -9.51
C LEU A 14 -22.40 17.14 -9.85
N VAL A 15 -21.88 16.21 -10.64
CA VAL A 15 -20.48 16.23 -11.13
C VAL A 15 -20.23 17.48 -11.98
N ALA A 16 -21.17 17.87 -12.85
CA ALA A 16 -21.04 19.10 -13.65
C ALA A 16 -20.98 20.39 -12.79
N ARG A 17 -21.41 20.33 -11.52
CA ARG A 17 -21.41 21.43 -10.56
C ARG A 17 -20.54 21.16 -9.34
N ALA A 18 -19.60 20.22 -9.43
CA ALA A 18 -18.78 19.77 -8.31
C ALA A 18 -18.02 20.92 -7.63
N THR A 19 -17.54 21.93 -8.39
CA THR A 19 -16.87 23.15 -7.87
C THR A 19 -17.74 23.99 -6.94
N GLN A 20 -19.07 23.90 -7.07
CA GLN A 20 -20.02 24.71 -6.30
C GLN A 20 -20.64 23.93 -5.13
N LEU A 21 -20.24 22.66 -4.94
CA LEU A 21 -20.84 21.80 -3.94
C LEU A 21 -20.06 21.90 -2.60
N PRO A 22 -20.64 22.53 -1.56
CA PRO A 22 -20.01 22.58 -0.24
C PRO A 22 -19.85 21.17 0.34
N LEU A 23 -18.81 20.95 1.15
CA LEU A 23 -18.49 19.66 1.74
C LEU A 23 -19.70 19.05 2.49
N GLU A 24 -20.43 19.85 3.26
CA GLU A 24 -21.62 19.38 4.00
C GLU A 24 -22.72 18.85 3.07
N LYS A 25 -22.92 19.51 1.94
CA LYS A 25 -23.91 19.04 0.94
C LYS A 25 -23.43 17.80 0.21
N LEU A 26 -22.13 17.73 -0.10
CA LEU A 26 -21.50 16.53 -0.65
C LEU A 26 -21.71 15.33 0.29
N GLN A 27 -21.45 15.50 1.58
CA GLN A 27 -21.67 14.46 2.59
C GLN A 27 -23.12 13.99 2.65
N GLN A 28 -24.09 14.91 2.61
CA GLN A 28 -25.52 14.59 2.59
C GLN A 28 -25.91 13.76 1.37
N VAL A 29 -25.44 14.17 0.17
CA VAL A 29 -25.72 13.45 -1.07
C VAL A 29 -25.06 12.07 -1.05
N CYS A 30 -23.80 11.97 -0.60
CA CYS A 30 -23.10 10.69 -0.48
C CYS A 30 -23.79 9.76 0.53
N ALA A 31 -24.35 10.29 1.63
CA ALA A 31 -25.13 9.49 2.58
C ALA A 31 -26.39 8.93 1.90
N THR A 32 -27.14 9.77 1.16
CA THR A 32 -28.32 9.31 0.39
C THR A 32 -27.95 8.25 -0.66
N TYR A 33 -26.83 8.44 -1.38
CA TYR A 33 -26.38 7.46 -2.36
C TYR A 33 -26.00 6.12 -1.70
N ARG A 34 -25.41 6.13 -0.48
CA ARG A 34 -25.14 4.91 0.28
C ARG A 34 -26.41 4.20 0.72
N GLU A 35 -27.43 4.94 1.20
CA GLU A 35 -28.74 4.37 1.55
C GLU A 35 -29.43 3.72 0.34
N LEU A 36 -29.21 4.25 -0.86
CA LEU A 36 -29.74 3.72 -2.12
C LEU A 36 -28.81 2.65 -2.77
N HIS A 37 -27.79 2.20 -2.08
CA HIS A 37 -26.78 1.24 -2.58
C HIS A 37 -26.14 1.67 -3.92
N PHE A 38 -25.93 2.98 -4.08
CA PHE A 38 -25.32 3.57 -5.27
C PHE A 38 -23.86 3.97 -4.99
N SER A 39 -23.00 2.99 -4.64
CA SER A 39 -21.59 3.14 -4.31
C SER A 39 -20.80 3.83 -5.42
N ARG A 40 -21.10 3.53 -6.69
CA ARG A 40 -20.51 4.21 -7.84
C ARG A 40 -20.76 5.73 -7.81
N GLY A 41 -21.95 6.16 -7.40
CA GLY A 41 -22.29 7.58 -7.30
C GLY A 41 -21.45 8.30 -6.27
N VAL A 42 -21.25 7.69 -5.10
CA VAL A 42 -20.40 8.25 -4.04
C VAL A 42 -18.96 8.42 -4.53
N ILE A 43 -18.36 7.37 -5.09
CA ILE A 43 -16.97 7.38 -5.54
C ILE A 43 -16.76 8.44 -6.62
N THR A 44 -17.60 8.43 -7.66
CA THR A 44 -17.46 9.37 -8.78
C THR A 44 -17.64 10.82 -8.33
N LEU A 45 -18.65 11.10 -7.50
CA LEU A 45 -18.97 12.46 -7.07
C LEU A 45 -17.91 13.00 -6.11
N ALA A 46 -17.46 12.19 -5.14
CA ALA A 46 -16.48 12.62 -4.15
C ALA A 46 -15.09 12.89 -4.79
N LEU A 47 -14.63 12.04 -5.71
CA LEU A 47 -13.39 12.26 -6.44
C LEU A 47 -13.48 13.48 -7.37
N ALA A 48 -14.59 13.65 -8.08
CA ALA A 48 -14.81 14.82 -8.92
C ALA A 48 -14.84 16.11 -8.10
N ALA A 49 -15.48 16.12 -6.93
CA ALA A 49 -15.52 17.27 -6.04
C ALA A 49 -14.12 17.59 -5.45
N ALA A 50 -13.38 16.59 -5.04
CA ALA A 50 -12.01 16.76 -4.54
C ALA A 50 -11.11 17.43 -5.60
N ARG A 51 -11.14 16.94 -6.82
CA ARG A 51 -10.37 17.52 -7.93
C ARG A 51 -10.84 18.92 -8.30
N ALA A 52 -12.15 19.13 -8.35
CA ALA A 52 -12.74 20.42 -8.71
C ALA A 52 -12.52 21.52 -7.65
N SER A 53 -12.40 21.13 -6.37
CA SER A 53 -12.15 22.08 -5.26
C SER A 53 -10.71 22.60 -5.21
N ASP A 54 -9.76 21.93 -5.87
CA ASP A 54 -8.34 22.26 -5.87
C ASP A 54 -7.73 22.08 -7.26
N ALA A 55 -8.24 22.85 -8.22
CA ALA A 55 -7.77 22.82 -9.61
C ALA A 55 -6.29 23.27 -9.78
N ALA A 56 -5.73 23.94 -8.79
CA ALA A 56 -4.34 24.40 -8.77
C ALA A 56 -3.37 23.42 -8.09
N ASP A 57 -3.84 22.25 -7.64
CA ASP A 57 -3.07 21.24 -6.92
C ASP A 57 -2.33 21.75 -5.67
N ILE A 58 -2.95 22.73 -4.96
CA ILE A 58 -2.40 23.33 -3.73
C ILE A 58 -2.18 22.28 -2.65
N ALA A 59 -3.12 21.34 -2.51
CA ALA A 59 -3.03 20.25 -1.54
C ALA A 59 -1.86 19.29 -1.85
N LEU A 60 -1.63 19.00 -3.13
CA LEU A 60 -0.54 18.14 -3.56
C LEU A 60 0.81 18.79 -3.29
N ALA A 61 0.97 20.08 -3.63
CA ALA A 61 2.16 20.85 -3.32
C ALA A 61 2.41 20.92 -1.80
N PHE A 62 1.37 21.21 -1.01
CA PHE A 62 1.45 21.23 0.46
C PHE A 62 1.91 19.89 1.05
N ARG A 63 1.45 18.78 0.48
CA ARG A 63 1.87 17.43 0.88
C ARG A 63 3.32 17.17 0.51
N ALA A 64 3.74 17.55 -0.70
CA ALA A 64 5.12 17.41 -1.18
C ALA A 64 6.12 18.20 -0.33
N ASP A 65 5.73 19.39 0.15
CA ASP A 65 6.53 20.24 1.04
C ASP A 65 6.57 19.73 2.50
N GLY A 66 6.00 18.56 2.80
CA GLY A 66 6.02 17.98 4.13
C GLY A 66 4.99 18.52 5.10
N CYS A 67 3.90 19.10 4.61
CA CYS A 67 2.80 19.63 5.43
C CYS A 67 3.25 20.71 6.45
N PRO A 68 3.91 21.78 6.04
CA PRO A 68 4.46 22.78 6.97
C PRO A 68 3.40 23.41 7.87
N GLU A 69 3.77 23.72 9.12
CA GLU A 69 2.80 24.22 10.12
C GLU A 69 2.27 25.62 9.82
N GLU A 70 3.04 26.46 9.13
CA GLU A 70 2.79 27.90 8.99
C GLU A 70 1.77 28.27 7.89
N VAL A 71 1.42 27.35 6.97
CA VAL A 71 0.59 27.67 5.80
C VAL A 71 -0.86 27.27 6.02
N SER A 72 -1.67 28.17 6.57
CA SER A 72 -3.06 27.91 6.97
C SER A 72 -4.02 27.63 5.79
N HIS A 73 -3.88 28.32 4.66
CA HIS A 73 -4.75 28.13 3.49
C HIS A 73 -4.53 26.76 2.83
N SER A 74 -3.27 26.43 2.51
CA SER A 74 -2.92 25.15 1.89
C SER A 74 -3.29 23.95 2.76
N ARG A 75 -3.13 24.09 4.09
CA ARG A 75 -3.58 23.10 5.07
C ARG A 75 -5.10 22.91 5.00
N THR A 76 -5.87 23.98 4.91
CA THR A 76 -7.33 23.91 4.81
C THR A 76 -7.75 23.19 3.54
N VAL A 77 -7.16 23.51 2.39
CA VAL A 77 -7.43 22.85 1.11
C VAL A 77 -7.08 21.37 1.18
N TYR A 78 -5.92 21.02 1.74
CA TYR A 78 -5.50 19.63 1.95
C TYR A 78 -6.49 18.86 2.83
N GLN A 79 -6.91 19.43 3.96
CA GLN A 79 -7.89 18.80 4.85
C GLN A 79 -9.25 18.61 4.18
N GLN A 80 -9.71 19.58 3.37
CA GLN A 80 -10.95 19.46 2.61
C GLN A 80 -10.87 18.33 1.59
N ARG A 81 -9.78 18.20 0.82
CA ARG A 81 -9.60 17.07 -0.11
C ARG A 81 -9.61 15.74 0.63
N ARG A 82 -8.88 15.61 1.75
CA ARG A 82 -8.89 14.40 2.58
C ARG A 82 -10.28 14.04 3.10
N ALA A 83 -11.08 15.03 3.51
CA ALA A 83 -12.46 14.80 3.94
C ALA A 83 -13.35 14.26 2.80
N MET A 84 -13.09 14.67 1.57
CA MET A 84 -13.78 14.12 0.39
C MET A 84 -13.33 12.69 0.06
N TYR A 85 -12.00 12.40 0.17
CA TYR A 85 -11.47 11.05 0.01
C TYR A 85 -11.99 10.09 1.08
N ALA A 86 -12.18 10.56 2.32
CA ALA A 86 -12.76 9.75 3.39
C ALA A 86 -14.15 9.20 3.01
N LEU A 87 -14.97 9.94 2.26
CA LEU A 87 -16.28 9.45 1.77
C LEU A 87 -16.12 8.23 0.84
N VAL A 88 -15.07 8.22 0.02
CA VAL A 88 -14.75 7.08 -0.85
C VAL A 88 -14.26 5.90 -0.01
N LEU A 89 -13.30 6.14 0.89
CA LEU A 89 -12.69 5.11 1.74
C LEU A 89 -13.73 4.46 2.67
N ASP A 90 -14.62 5.24 3.26
CA ASP A 90 -15.74 4.74 4.06
C ASP A 90 -16.68 3.84 3.23
N THR A 91 -16.91 4.21 1.96
CA THR A 91 -17.74 3.40 1.07
C THR A 91 -17.05 2.08 0.71
N LEU A 92 -15.74 2.12 0.40
CA LEU A 92 -14.96 0.91 0.15
C LEU A 92 -14.91 0.01 1.38
N GLY A 93 -14.73 0.58 2.58
CA GLY A 93 -14.74 -0.16 3.84
C GLY A 93 -16.08 -0.81 4.14
N ALA A 94 -17.19 -0.14 3.84
CA ALA A 94 -18.53 -0.71 3.99
C ALA A 94 -18.76 -1.90 3.04
N LEU A 95 -18.28 -1.82 1.79
CA LEU A 95 -18.35 -2.92 0.82
C LEU A 95 -17.48 -4.11 1.23
N ASP A 96 -16.29 -3.84 1.78
CA ASP A 96 -15.43 -4.88 2.33
C ASP A 96 -16.11 -5.60 3.50
N ALA A 97 -16.71 -4.88 4.45
CA ALA A 97 -17.44 -5.46 5.57
C ALA A 97 -18.68 -6.24 5.12
N GLN A 98 -19.36 -5.79 4.08
CA GLN A 98 -20.48 -6.49 3.48
C GLN A 98 -20.05 -7.83 2.87
N LEU A 99 -18.93 -7.84 2.13
CA LEU A 99 -18.36 -9.07 1.57
C LEU A 99 -17.93 -10.03 2.68
N ASP A 100 -17.24 -9.53 3.71
CA ASP A 100 -16.80 -10.34 4.85
C ASP A 100 -18.02 -11.02 5.53
N THR A 101 -19.10 -10.26 5.72
CA THR A 101 -20.36 -10.78 6.29
C THR A 101 -21.01 -11.83 5.38
N ALA A 102 -21.07 -11.57 4.08
CA ALA A 102 -21.64 -12.50 3.11
C ALA A 102 -20.79 -13.78 2.99
N SER A 103 -19.47 -13.67 3.03
CA SER A 103 -18.53 -14.79 2.97
C SER A 103 -18.61 -15.66 4.24
N ASN A 104 -18.72 -15.03 5.41
CA ASN A 104 -18.89 -15.76 6.67
C ASN A 104 -20.23 -16.55 6.71
N ALA A 105 -21.29 -16.03 6.07
CA ALA A 105 -22.57 -16.73 5.94
C ALA A 105 -22.49 -17.97 5.02
N LEU A 106 -21.43 -18.15 4.22
CA LEU A 106 -21.21 -19.34 3.39
C LEU A 106 -20.61 -20.51 4.18
N VAL A 107 -20.03 -20.25 5.35
CA VAL A 107 -19.37 -21.29 6.14
C VAL A 107 -20.40 -22.30 6.61
N GLY A 108 -20.30 -23.53 6.09
CA GLY A 108 -21.16 -24.66 6.47
C GLY A 108 -22.56 -24.67 5.82
N THR A 109 -22.87 -23.78 4.89
CA THR A 109 -24.15 -23.77 4.16
C THR A 109 -24.01 -24.16 2.70
N LYS A 110 -25.04 -24.83 2.16
CA LYS A 110 -25.21 -25.11 0.72
C LYS A 110 -26.30 -24.23 0.09
N ASP A 111 -26.70 -23.15 0.79
CA ASP A 111 -27.76 -22.26 0.31
C ASP A 111 -27.31 -21.48 -0.94
N ALA A 112 -27.97 -21.75 -2.06
CA ALA A 112 -27.70 -21.06 -3.33
C ALA A 112 -27.92 -19.55 -3.24
N ALA A 113 -28.86 -19.08 -2.41
CA ALA A 113 -29.11 -17.66 -2.22
C ALA A 113 -27.96 -16.98 -1.46
N ALA A 114 -27.31 -17.67 -0.52
CA ALA A 114 -26.13 -17.17 0.18
C ALA A 114 -24.94 -17.04 -0.78
N HIS A 115 -24.72 -18.03 -1.65
CA HIS A 115 -23.70 -17.96 -2.68
C HIS A 115 -23.91 -16.81 -3.66
N THR A 116 -25.15 -16.58 -4.11
CA THR A 116 -25.48 -15.47 -5.00
C THR A 116 -25.19 -14.12 -4.31
N ARG A 117 -25.60 -13.95 -3.04
CA ARG A 117 -25.34 -12.70 -2.29
C ARG A 117 -23.85 -12.43 -2.13
N ALA A 118 -23.03 -13.44 -1.85
CA ALA A 118 -21.58 -13.28 -1.74
C ALA A 118 -20.95 -12.92 -3.09
N ALA A 119 -21.40 -13.55 -4.19
CA ALA A 119 -20.93 -13.23 -5.53
C ALA A 119 -21.30 -11.80 -5.95
N ASP A 120 -22.50 -11.34 -5.62
CA ASP A 120 -22.96 -9.97 -5.89
C ASP A 120 -22.16 -8.94 -5.07
N ALA A 121 -21.93 -9.20 -3.79
CA ALA A 121 -21.09 -8.37 -2.92
C ALA A 121 -19.65 -8.27 -3.43
N GLU A 122 -19.04 -9.40 -3.84
CA GLU A 122 -17.70 -9.42 -4.41
C GLU A 122 -17.62 -8.64 -5.72
N LYS A 123 -18.62 -8.77 -6.57
CA LYS A 123 -18.71 -8.00 -7.82
C LYS A 123 -18.81 -6.51 -7.55
N GLU A 124 -19.71 -6.08 -6.66
CA GLU A 124 -19.89 -4.67 -6.33
C GLU A 124 -18.60 -4.08 -5.74
N ARG A 125 -17.96 -4.79 -4.81
CA ARG A 125 -16.67 -4.39 -4.25
C ARG A 125 -15.61 -4.22 -5.32
N ARG A 126 -15.45 -5.21 -6.19
CA ARG A 126 -14.46 -5.16 -7.28
C ARG A 126 -14.70 -4.01 -8.23
N ASP A 127 -15.95 -3.78 -8.62
CA ASP A 127 -16.35 -2.67 -9.51
C ASP A 127 -16.08 -1.31 -8.84
N ALA A 128 -16.30 -1.19 -7.53
CA ALA A 128 -16.03 0.01 -6.75
C ALA A 128 -14.52 0.31 -6.66
N TYR A 129 -13.68 -0.69 -6.35
CA TYR A 129 -12.23 -0.53 -6.34
C TYR A 129 -11.67 -0.22 -7.73
N ALA A 130 -12.17 -0.89 -8.78
CA ALA A 130 -11.77 -0.60 -10.14
C ALA A 130 -12.10 0.84 -10.55
N LEU A 131 -13.24 1.37 -10.11
CA LEU A 131 -13.62 2.76 -10.36
C LEU A 131 -12.75 3.74 -9.57
N ALA A 132 -12.50 3.48 -8.29
CA ALA A 132 -11.67 4.33 -7.44
C ALA A 132 -10.23 4.42 -7.96
N THR A 133 -9.66 3.29 -8.39
CA THR A 133 -8.28 3.22 -8.90
C THR A 133 -8.09 3.81 -10.30
N GLN A 134 -9.16 4.17 -11.00
CA GLN A 134 -9.10 4.94 -12.26
C GLN A 134 -8.85 6.44 -12.05
N SER A 135 -8.84 6.91 -10.80
CA SER A 135 -8.51 8.31 -10.50
C SER A 135 -7.08 8.64 -10.91
N ASP A 136 -6.87 9.80 -11.54
CA ASP A 136 -5.55 10.34 -11.86
C ASP A 136 -4.97 11.18 -10.71
N ASP A 137 -5.57 11.14 -9.54
CA ASP A 137 -5.21 11.95 -8.38
C ASP A 137 -4.18 11.23 -7.49
N PRO A 138 -2.88 11.61 -7.53
CA PRO A 138 -1.85 10.96 -6.73
C PRO A 138 -2.13 11.03 -5.22
N LEU A 139 -2.71 12.15 -4.75
CA LEU A 139 -3.03 12.34 -3.34
C LEU A 139 -4.13 11.38 -2.86
N PHE A 140 -5.14 11.12 -3.71
CA PHE A 140 -6.14 10.11 -3.40
C PHE A 140 -5.52 8.71 -3.31
N HIS A 141 -4.61 8.37 -4.22
CA HIS A 141 -3.93 7.09 -4.21
C HIS A 141 -3.08 6.91 -2.95
N GLU A 142 -2.35 7.94 -2.52
CA GLU A 142 -1.60 7.91 -1.25
C GLU A 142 -2.52 7.64 -0.05
N GLU A 143 -3.67 8.32 0.03
CA GLU A 143 -4.67 8.10 1.09
C GLU A 143 -5.28 6.69 1.03
N LEU A 144 -5.58 6.18 -0.17
CA LEU A 144 -6.09 4.81 -0.38
C LEU A 144 -5.07 3.76 0.09
N TYR A 145 -3.79 3.91 -0.29
CA TYR A 145 -2.75 2.95 0.09
C TYR A 145 -2.49 2.98 1.60
N THR A 146 -2.42 4.18 2.18
CA THR A 146 -2.28 4.35 3.62
C THR A 146 -3.45 3.72 4.38
N TRP A 147 -4.66 3.90 3.86
CA TRP A 147 -5.87 3.30 4.43
C TRP A 147 -5.84 1.77 4.35
N LEU A 148 -5.44 1.18 3.21
CA LEU A 148 -5.30 -0.27 3.05
C LEU A 148 -4.26 -0.84 4.02
N LEU A 149 -3.11 -0.17 4.18
CA LEU A 149 -2.08 -0.57 5.13
C LEU A 149 -2.57 -0.52 6.58
N ALA A 150 -3.26 0.56 6.96
CA ALA A 150 -3.83 0.73 8.31
C ALA A 150 -4.87 -0.36 8.65
N HIS A 151 -5.55 -0.93 7.66
CA HIS A 151 -6.53 -2.00 7.84
C HIS A 151 -5.94 -3.42 7.62
N GLY A 152 -4.60 -3.55 7.48
CA GLY A 152 -3.94 -4.83 7.28
C GLY A 152 -4.23 -5.50 5.93
N ARG A 153 -4.70 -4.74 4.93
CA ARG A 153 -5.12 -5.24 3.61
C ARG A 153 -3.97 -5.22 2.59
N THR A 154 -2.79 -5.67 3.03
CA THR A 154 -1.56 -5.66 2.20
C THR A 154 -1.69 -6.50 0.93
N GLY A 155 -2.36 -7.66 1.02
CA GLY A 155 -2.63 -8.50 -0.15
C GLY A 155 -3.41 -7.77 -1.23
N GLN A 156 -4.46 -7.04 -0.84
CA GLN A 156 -5.28 -6.24 -1.74
C GLN A 156 -4.51 -5.05 -2.32
N LEU A 157 -3.68 -4.38 -1.51
CA LEU A 157 -2.79 -3.32 -1.98
C LEU A 157 -1.89 -3.79 -3.13
N LEU A 158 -1.28 -4.97 -2.98
CA LEU A 158 -0.39 -5.55 -4.00
C LEU A 158 -1.12 -6.07 -5.26
N GLU A 159 -2.44 -6.16 -5.24
CA GLU A 159 -3.27 -6.47 -6.41
C GLU A 159 -3.64 -5.23 -7.23
N LEU A 160 -3.42 -4.04 -6.69
CA LEU A 160 -3.72 -2.80 -7.40
C LEU A 160 -2.74 -2.56 -8.55
N HIS A 161 -3.30 -2.25 -9.73
CA HIS A 161 -2.54 -1.93 -10.93
C HIS A 161 -2.62 -0.43 -11.21
N THR A 162 -1.96 0.36 -10.37
CA THR A 162 -1.93 1.82 -10.48
C THR A 162 -0.51 2.31 -10.71
N PRO A 163 -0.30 3.43 -11.42
CA PRO A 163 1.03 3.96 -11.69
C PRO A 163 1.73 4.51 -10.44
N PHE A 164 0.97 4.87 -9.41
CA PHE A 164 1.49 5.55 -8.21
C PHE A 164 1.96 4.60 -7.10
N LEU A 165 1.61 3.30 -7.17
CA LEU A 165 1.87 2.36 -6.07
C LEU A 165 3.35 2.13 -5.83
N GLU A 166 4.13 1.98 -6.88
CA GLU A 166 5.57 1.75 -6.78
C GLU A 166 6.28 2.95 -6.17
N GLU A 167 5.96 4.17 -6.64
CA GLU A 167 6.49 5.41 -6.09
C GLU A 167 6.11 5.58 -4.60
N PHE A 168 4.87 5.26 -4.24
CA PHE A 168 4.43 5.27 -2.84
C PHE A 168 5.25 4.31 -1.97
N LEU A 169 5.50 3.08 -2.43
CA LEU A 169 6.28 2.09 -1.69
C LEU A 169 7.78 2.43 -1.64
N GLN A 170 8.29 3.16 -2.63
CA GLN A 170 9.65 3.72 -2.64
C GLN A 170 9.77 4.99 -1.80
N GLY A 171 8.66 5.68 -1.57
CA GLY A 171 8.63 6.95 -0.88
C GLY A 171 9.07 6.87 0.59
N VAL A 172 9.48 8.04 1.09
CA VAL A 172 9.89 8.22 2.48
C VAL A 172 8.82 9.05 3.17
N PRO A 173 8.16 8.53 4.22
CA PRO A 173 7.14 9.31 4.93
C PRO A 173 7.76 10.50 5.66
N VAL A 174 7.33 11.70 5.31
CA VAL A 174 7.87 12.96 5.86
C VAL A 174 7.52 13.18 7.34
N LEU A 175 6.52 12.46 7.88
CA LEU A 175 5.93 12.72 9.19
C LEU A 175 6.38 11.74 10.30
N LEU A 176 7.23 10.76 10.01
CA LEU A 176 7.68 9.77 10.99
C LEU A 176 9.16 9.98 11.31
N ASN A 177 9.52 9.84 12.58
CA ASN A 177 10.89 9.95 13.07
C ASN A 177 11.26 8.75 13.98
N GLY A 178 12.55 8.42 14.06
CA GLY A 178 13.09 7.41 14.97
C GLY A 178 12.80 5.96 14.57
N GLU A 179 12.71 5.06 15.54
CA GLU A 179 12.51 3.62 15.32
C GLU A 179 11.21 3.28 14.57
N SER A 180 10.14 4.05 14.82
CA SER A 180 8.86 3.90 14.11
C SER A 180 9.01 4.19 12.61
N TYR A 181 9.88 5.14 12.26
CA TYR A 181 10.20 5.47 10.88
C TYR A 181 10.90 4.31 10.17
N ALA A 182 11.98 3.79 10.77
CA ALA A 182 12.74 2.68 10.20
C ALA A 182 11.88 1.43 10.00
N THR A 183 11.04 1.09 10.98
CA THR A 183 10.10 -0.05 10.90
C THR A 183 9.07 0.15 9.80
N TYR A 184 8.52 1.35 9.66
CA TYR A 184 7.53 1.65 8.62
C TYR A 184 8.15 1.60 7.22
N VAL A 185 9.32 2.23 7.02
CA VAL A 185 10.04 2.21 5.74
C VAL A 185 10.43 0.80 5.35
N ARG A 186 10.95 0.00 6.31
CA ARG A 186 11.22 -1.42 6.08
C ARG A 186 9.97 -2.16 5.61
N GLY A 187 8.81 -1.94 6.26
CA GLY A 187 7.54 -2.55 5.86
C GLY A 187 7.12 -2.17 4.44
N LEU A 188 7.33 -0.91 4.02
CA LEU A 188 7.07 -0.49 2.63
C LEU A 188 8.02 -1.18 1.64
N ARG A 189 9.31 -1.31 1.97
CA ARG A 189 10.27 -2.01 1.12
C ARG A 189 9.98 -3.52 1.03
N ASP A 190 9.48 -4.12 2.12
CA ASP A 190 9.01 -5.51 2.12
C ASP A 190 7.82 -5.71 1.17
N LEU A 191 6.93 -4.73 1.06
CA LEU A 191 5.86 -4.78 0.07
C LEU A 191 6.35 -4.49 -1.34
N LEU A 192 7.36 -3.64 -1.51
CA LEU A 192 7.91 -3.28 -2.81
C LEU A 192 8.53 -4.48 -3.52
N TRP A 193 9.40 -5.25 -2.85
CA TRP A 193 9.98 -6.44 -3.49
C TRP A 193 8.90 -7.48 -3.82
N GLN A 194 7.86 -7.63 -2.97
CA GLN A 194 6.72 -8.50 -3.28
C GLN A 194 5.92 -8.02 -4.49
N LEU A 195 5.75 -6.69 -4.65
CA LEU A 195 5.12 -6.10 -5.83
C LEU A 195 5.92 -6.41 -7.10
N HIS A 196 7.25 -6.27 -7.06
CA HIS A 196 8.13 -6.60 -8.17
C HIS A 196 8.03 -8.09 -8.56
N VAL A 197 8.04 -9.00 -7.58
CA VAL A 197 7.84 -10.44 -7.82
C VAL A 197 6.51 -10.71 -8.51
N ARG A 198 5.41 -10.10 -8.03
CA ARG A 198 4.07 -10.27 -8.64
C ARG A 198 4.00 -9.75 -10.08
N ARG A 199 4.77 -8.72 -10.39
CA ARG A 199 4.89 -8.16 -11.74
C ARG A 199 5.87 -8.94 -12.64
N GLY A 200 6.59 -9.91 -12.09
CA GLY A 200 7.61 -10.70 -12.79
C GLY A 200 8.92 -9.96 -12.96
N ASP A 201 9.11 -8.82 -12.29
CA ASP A 201 10.37 -8.06 -12.27
C ASP A 201 11.27 -8.58 -11.14
N PHE A 202 11.84 -9.77 -11.38
CA PHE A 202 12.70 -10.44 -10.41
C PHE A 202 14.03 -9.70 -10.19
N PHE A 203 14.49 -8.90 -11.17
CA PHE A 203 15.71 -8.13 -11.00
C PHE A 203 15.52 -6.99 -9.99
N ALA A 204 14.48 -6.18 -10.16
CA ALA A 204 14.12 -5.13 -9.22
C ALA A 204 13.78 -5.69 -7.82
N ALA A 205 13.15 -6.87 -7.75
CA ALA A 205 12.90 -7.55 -6.48
C ALA A 205 14.22 -7.92 -5.77
N ALA A 206 15.20 -8.46 -6.51
CA ALA A 206 16.50 -8.82 -5.95
C ALA A 206 17.28 -7.58 -5.49
N GLN A 207 17.24 -6.47 -6.25
CA GLN A 207 17.86 -5.20 -5.85
C GLN A 207 17.25 -4.64 -4.56
N THR A 208 15.91 -4.62 -4.47
CA THR A 208 15.21 -4.15 -3.26
C THR A 208 15.55 -5.00 -2.02
N LEU A 209 15.68 -6.31 -2.18
CA LEU A 209 16.05 -7.24 -1.12
C LEU A 209 17.52 -7.06 -0.70
N ASP A 210 18.40 -6.78 -1.65
CA ASP A 210 19.82 -6.45 -1.38
C ASP A 210 19.95 -5.15 -0.59
N GLU A 211 19.22 -4.10 -1.01
CA GLU A 211 19.15 -2.84 -0.26
C GLU A 211 18.65 -3.06 1.17
N LEU A 212 17.61 -3.88 1.37
CA LEU A 212 17.10 -4.23 2.70
C LEU A 212 18.16 -4.94 3.54
N ALA A 213 18.90 -5.90 2.97
CA ALA A 213 19.90 -6.68 3.66
C ALA A 213 21.11 -5.84 4.12
N HIS A 214 21.43 -4.75 3.40
CA HIS A 214 22.59 -3.89 3.66
C HIS A 214 22.25 -2.56 4.34
N ALA A 215 20.97 -2.26 4.58
CA ALA A 215 20.55 -1.00 5.17
C ALA A 215 20.84 -0.96 6.69
N ASP A 216 21.87 -0.23 7.09
CA ASP A 216 22.23 -0.02 8.51
C ASP A 216 21.10 0.58 9.34
N ALA A 217 20.23 1.40 8.69
CA ALA A 217 19.10 2.07 9.33
C ALA A 217 18.06 1.11 9.93
N PHE A 218 18.01 -0.14 9.50
CA PHE A 218 17.01 -1.11 9.97
C PHE A 218 17.50 -1.98 11.13
N ALA A 219 18.77 -1.88 11.53
CA ALA A 219 19.37 -2.65 12.62
C ALA A 219 18.99 -4.15 12.58
N LEU A 220 19.10 -4.77 11.40
CA LEU A 220 18.69 -6.14 11.16
C LEU A 220 19.49 -7.13 12.01
N LYS A 221 18.81 -8.13 12.56
CA LYS A 221 19.49 -9.30 13.10
C LYS A 221 20.16 -10.07 11.96
N LEU A 222 21.25 -10.75 12.27
CA LEU A 222 21.99 -11.54 11.28
C LEU A 222 21.11 -12.61 10.59
N SER A 223 20.16 -13.21 11.31
CA SER A 223 19.18 -14.14 10.75
C SER A 223 18.27 -13.48 9.70
N GLU A 224 17.77 -12.27 9.98
CA GLU A 224 16.92 -11.52 9.05
C GLU A 224 17.71 -11.10 7.80
N ARG A 225 18.99 -10.69 7.98
CA ARG A 225 19.88 -10.38 6.87
C ARG A 225 20.10 -11.59 5.96
N ILE A 226 20.33 -12.77 6.54
CA ILE A 226 20.47 -14.02 5.78
C ILE A 226 19.18 -14.34 5.00
N GLU A 227 18.02 -14.14 5.59
CA GLU A 227 16.73 -14.34 4.91
C GLU A 227 16.57 -13.43 3.70
N TYR A 228 16.86 -12.12 3.84
CA TYR A 228 16.80 -11.18 2.71
C TYR A 228 17.80 -11.54 1.61
N LEU A 229 19.04 -11.87 1.96
CA LEU A 229 20.06 -12.28 0.99
C LEU A 229 19.67 -13.58 0.26
N ALA A 230 19.11 -14.57 0.97
CA ALA A 230 18.66 -15.81 0.35
C ALA A 230 17.50 -15.56 -0.63
N LEU A 231 16.56 -14.69 -0.27
CA LEU A 231 15.47 -14.26 -1.17
C LEU A 231 16.01 -13.47 -2.37
N ALA A 232 16.98 -12.58 -2.17
CA ALA A 232 17.63 -11.83 -3.24
C ALA A 232 18.32 -12.74 -4.25
N VAL A 233 19.10 -13.72 -3.79
CA VAL A 233 19.74 -14.76 -4.61
C VAL A 233 18.70 -15.54 -5.43
N GLY A 234 17.60 -15.96 -4.78
CA GLY A 234 16.53 -16.70 -5.45
C GLY A 234 15.88 -15.90 -6.57
N ASN A 235 15.62 -14.61 -6.33
CA ASN A 235 15.06 -13.70 -7.33
C ASN A 235 16.08 -13.43 -8.45
N ALA A 236 17.34 -13.11 -8.14
CA ALA A 236 18.37 -12.85 -9.15
C ALA A 236 18.56 -14.05 -10.09
N LYS A 237 18.55 -15.28 -9.57
CA LYS A 237 18.61 -16.52 -10.37
C LYS A 237 17.36 -16.79 -11.20
N SER A 238 16.23 -16.15 -10.88
CA SER A 238 14.97 -16.26 -11.62
C SER A 238 14.87 -15.28 -12.78
N VAL A 239 15.79 -14.32 -12.88
CA VAL A 239 15.81 -13.31 -13.94
C VAL A 239 16.05 -13.96 -15.29
N ARG A 240 15.18 -13.64 -16.25
CA ARG A 240 15.41 -14.01 -17.67
C ARG A 240 16.04 -12.83 -18.38
N PRO A 241 17.23 -13.00 -18.98
CA PRO A 241 17.88 -11.93 -19.74
C PRO A 241 16.95 -11.37 -20.82
N SER A 242 16.88 -10.06 -20.90
CA SER A 242 16.08 -9.33 -21.89
C SER A 242 16.90 -8.22 -22.52
N ALA A 243 16.32 -7.48 -23.47
CA ALA A 243 16.99 -6.32 -24.05
C ALA A 243 17.24 -5.17 -23.04
N GLN A 244 16.50 -5.16 -21.92
CA GLN A 244 16.59 -4.15 -20.87
C GLN A 244 17.56 -4.55 -19.73
N VAL A 245 17.79 -5.86 -19.54
CA VAL A 245 18.68 -6.39 -18.50
C VAL A 245 19.72 -7.29 -19.15
N HIS A 246 20.97 -6.87 -19.09
CA HIS A 246 22.08 -7.59 -19.72
C HIS A 246 22.45 -8.84 -18.92
N ALA A 247 22.62 -9.97 -19.61
CA ALA A 247 22.95 -11.26 -18.97
C ALA A 247 24.20 -11.17 -18.06
N GLN A 248 25.20 -10.38 -18.48
CA GLN A 248 26.43 -10.20 -17.72
C GLN A 248 26.19 -9.46 -16.38
N GLU A 249 25.31 -8.48 -16.38
CA GLU A 249 24.92 -7.71 -15.19
C GLU A 249 24.19 -8.61 -14.17
N VAL A 250 23.24 -9.40 -14.66
CA VAL A 250 22.49 -10.35 -13.81
C VAL A 250 23.42 -11.39 -13.20
N ILE A 251 24.35 -11.96 -13.98
CA ILE A 251 25.28 -12.96 -13.50
C ILE A 251 26.23 -12.35 -12.47
N GLY A 252 26.78 -11.17 -12.72
CA GLY A 252 27.64 -10.44 -11.79
C GLY A 252 26.95 -10.15 -10.47
N PHE A 253 25.72 -9.62 -10.54
CA PHE A 253 24.92 -9.32 -9.36
C PHE A 253 24.53 -10.58 -8.57
N ALA A 254 24.10 -11.65 -9.24
CA ALA A 254 23.80 -12.92 -8.58
C ALA A 254 25.02 -13.55 -7.89
N THR A 255 26.22 -13.41 -8.50
CA THR A 255 27.46 -13.89 -7.89
C THR A 255 27.79 -13.11 -6.63
N GLN A 256 27.69 -11.78 -6.67
CA GLN A 256 27.89 -10.93 -5.50
C GLN A 256 26.94 -11.30 -4.35
N LEU A 257 25.66 -11.47 -4.65
CA LEU A 257 24.67 -11.88 -3.64
C LEU A 257 24.96 -13.26 -3.02
N ASP A 258 25.44 -14.23 -3.82
CA ASP A 258 25.87 -15.54 -3.31
C ASP A 258 27.06 -15.40 -2.34
N GLU A 259 28.05 -14.55 -2.67
CA GLU A 259 29.20 -14.27 -1.81
C GLU A 259 28.78 -13.61 -0.49
N ASP A 260 27.90 -12.59 -0.56
CA ASP A 260 27.39 -11.90 0.63
C ASP A 260 26.59 -12.85 1.53
N LEU A 261 25.79 -13.75 0.93
CA LEU A 261 25.04 -14.77 1.67
C LEU A 261 26.00 -15.77 2.36
N GLU A 262 27.04 -16.23 1.68
CA GLU A 262 28.06 -17.12 2.27
C GLU A 262 28.77 -16.45 3.46
N VAL A 263 29.16 -15.19 3.33
CA VAL A 263 29.78 -14.41 4.40
C VAL A 263 28.84 -14.30 5.60
N ALA A 264 27.59 -13.95 5.40
CA ALA A 264 26.60 -13.84 6.46
C ALA A 264 26.35 -15.19 7.16
N GLN A 265 26.32 -16.30 6.41
CA GLN A 265 26.16 -17.65 6.97
C GLN A 265 27.38 -18.08 7.80
N VAL A 266 28.61 -17.73 7.37
CA VAL A 266 29.82 -17.98 8.13
C VAL A 266 29.84 -17.18 9.43
N GLN A 267 29.44 -15.89 9.37
CA GLN A 267 29.26 -15.05 10.56
C GLN A 267 28.27 -15.67 11.55
N ALA A 268 27.14 -16.20 11.09
CA ALA A 268 26.17 -16.87 11.94
C ALA A 268 26.73 -18.13 12.61
N LYS A 269 27.52 -18.92 11.89
CA LYS A 269 28.17 -20.11 12.45
C LYS A 269 29.19 -19.73 13.53
N ILE A 270 30.01 -18.69 13.30
CA ILE A 270 30.98 -18.17 14.26
C ILE A 270 30.24 -17.66 15.51
N LEU A 271 29.18 -16.84 15.32
CA LEU A 271 28.41 -16.31 16.43
C LEU A 271 27.78 -17.44 17.26
N GLY A 272 27.20 -18.46 16.62
CA GLY A 272 26.66 -19.63 17.29
C GLY A 272 27.69 -20.46 18.05
N ALA A 273 28.94 -20.50 17.57
CA ALA A 273 30.04 -21.18 18.27
C ALA A 273 30.55 -20.37 19.47
N LEU A 274 30.43 -19.03 19.46
CA LEU A 274 30.89 -18.16 20.54
C LEU A 274 29.83 -18.01 21.66
N GLN A 275 28.51 -18.10 21.34
CA GLN A 275 27.45 -17.98 22.34
C GLN A 275 27.58 -18.87 23.59
N PRO A 276 28.01 -20.15 23.50
CA PRO A 276 28.28 -20.98 24.70
C PRO A 276 29.41 -20.46 25.59
N LEU A 277 30.30 -19.65 25.03
CA LEU A 277 31.44 -19.09 25.80
C LEU A 277 31.03 -17.89 26.66
N ASP A 278 30.02 -17.13 26.24
CA ASP A 278 29.45 -16.01 27.04
C ASP A 278 28.73 -16.48 28.29
N THR A 279 28.32 -17.76 28.36
CA THR A 279 27.69 -18.38 29.54
C THR A 279 28.65 -19.02 30.50
N LEU A 280 29.96 -19.08 30.16
CA LEU A 280 31.01 -19.46 31.09
C LEU A 280 31.24 -18.26 32.00
N ASP A 281 30.76 -18.33 33.26
CA ASP A 281 31.19 -17.46 34.34
C ASP A 281 32.73 -17.58 34.39
N TRP A 282 33.42 -16.52 33.99
CA TRP A 282 34.82 -16.35 34.23
C TRP A 282 34.94 -16.14 35.76
N ASP A 283 35.31 -17.18 36.47
CA ASP A 283 35.51 -17.14 37.92
C ASP A 283 36.33 -15.88 38.26
N GLU A 284 35.88 -15.15 39.28
CA GLU A 284 36.49 -13.90 39.75
C GLU A 284 37.95 -14.07 40.21
N GLU A 285 38.51 -15.27 40.17
CA GLU A 285 39.89 -15.57 40.61
C GLU A 285 40.99 -15.11 39.62
N GLU A 286 40.68 -14.74 38.38
CA GLU A 286 41.69 -14.16 37.46
C GLU A 286 41.74 -12.62 37.47
N LYS A 287 41.02 -11.95 38.36
CA LYS A 287 41.06 -10.49 38.54
C LYS A 287 41.94 -10.02 39.71
N ALA A 288 42.79 -10.87 40.30
CA ALA A 288 43.72 -10.51 41.36
C ALA A 288 45.14 -10.22 40.85
#